data_58b0c54b03b6972cd6df7e5a470c7280
#
_entry.id   58b0c54b03b6972cd6df7e5a470c7280
#
_cell.length_a   1.000
_cell.length_b   1.000
_cell.length_c   1.000
_cell.angle_alpha   90.00
_cell.angle_beta   90.00
_cell.angle_gamma   90.00
#
_symmetry.space_group_name_H-M   'P 1'
#
loop_
_entity.id
_entity.type
_entity.pdbx_description
1 polymer ?
#
loop_
_entity_poly.entity_id
_entity_poly.type
_entity_poly.pdbx_seq_one_letter_code
_entity_poly.pdbx_strand_id
1 'polypeptide(L)'
;MKKVYYFLFLAVMALMSMDAMADIPIKLDIDDASRVTVKVNYTPVANIVNGVNNVTVPQYGSVQIEAKEGFYLKRVYKPNKDGEAVEQTISNLTNCNIYLSDADKDLTFTVKSGVFADARTASCTVKVDNAVKVRMERYESHTIVNLQDGDNIVKWIPNVEKTLIVGNANYGDIPIYKVTLDGVEVESSGNQFFITPKEGSVVVVMANYPDVDCPVKFNFSSDDIKPILTKVTADGKEITNYTDANFTVKAGTKLALTFDKTNYALESFKVNDVATSVYGTFEYLVKAATTFDIKAHKYATIKATLNVDKAENITVYEGSSYNNKVIAIKDGDNTIELNEANSMIQIKPNSGCKIETLKVDGNAMSAGGDGSYEIRLTDGMKIEITTSAIVRDQKAIVYIDDISLANYGFQFYRSDRSAVTMQSGENTLMFSAEDNPFMFGAYGNDLSKMLVKLNGEKIKPSYEGGTSFEVTLKNGDRLDILLSGPTGIDGVQQQVGNGKTVVYRFDGTRVEGENLPSGLYIINGKKVIIKK
;
A
#
# COMPACT_ATOMS: atom_id res chain seq x y z
N MET A 1 54.63 1.18 5.71
CA MET A 1 54.53 2.33 4.76
C MET A 1 53.52 2.11 3.62
N LYS A 2 53.31 0.90 3.07
CA LYS A 2 52.33 0.68 1.98
C LYS A 2 50.86 0.90 2.37
N LYS A 3 50.46 0.72 3.63
CA LYS A 3 49.04 0.94 4.06
C LYS A 3 48.65 2.40 4.21
N VAL A 4 49.59 3.32 4.42
CA VAL A 4 49.32 4.76 4.57
C VAL A 4 49.06 5.40 3.21
N TYR A 5 49.71 4.94 2.14
CA TYR A 5 49.47 5.44 0.78
C TYR A 5 48.10 5.04 0.22
N TYR A 6 47.56 3.86 0.60
CA TYR A 6 46.22 3.43 0.20
C TYR A 6 45.13 4.29 0.84
N PHE A 7 45.31 4.67 2.10
CA PHE A 7 44.35 5.55 2.80
C PHE A 7 44.38 6.98 2.27
N LEU A 8 45.58 7.48 1.93
CA LEU A 8 45.74 8.81 1.34
C LEU A 8 45.13 8.87 -0.09
N PHE A 9 45.29 7.80 -0.87
CA PHE A 9 44.74 7.70 -2.23
C PHE A 9 43.22 7.59 -2.23
N LEU A 10 42.63 6.83 -1.29
CA LEU A 10 41.19 6.77 -1.08
C LEU A 10 40.61 8.11 -0.57
N ALA A 11 41.31 8.81 0.30
CA ALA A 11 40.90 10.14 0.77
C ALA A 11 40.97 11.19 -0.34
N VAL A 12 42.00 11.14 -1.22
CA VAL A 12 42.12 12.03 -2.39
C VAL A 12 41.09 11.67 -3.46
N MET A 13 40.78 10.38 -3.69
CA MET A 13 39.70 9.96 -4.59
C MET A 13 38.32 10.35 -4.05
N ALA A 14 38.09 10.27 -2.75
CA ALA A 14 36.85 10.77 -2.12
C ALA A 14 36.72 12.30 -2.16
N LEU A 15 37.85 13.02 -2.18
CA LEU A 15 37.89 14.49 -2.36
C LEU A 15 37.77 14.88 -3.84
N MET A 16 38.15 14.03 -4.79
CA MET A 16 38.00 14.30 -6.23
C MET A 16 36.63 13.89 -6.79
N SER A 17 35.83 13.13 -6.07
CA SER A 17 34.45 12.77 -6.48
C SER A 17 33.38 13.67 -5.87
N MET A 18 33.72 14.64 -5.05
CA MET A 18 32.88 15.80 -4.81
C MET A 18 33.21 16.80 -5.92
N ASP A 19 32.60 16.68 -7.09
CA ASP A 19 32.32 17.85 -7.90
C ASP A 19 31.68 18.84 -6.94
N ALA A 20 32.38 19.92 -6.62
CA ALA A 20 31.82 21.01 -5.85
C ALA A 20 30.63 21.48 -6.66
N MET A 21 29.43 21.07 -6.28
CA MET A 21 28.19 21.48 -6.92
C MET A 21 28.21 23.00 -6.91
N ALA A 22 28.36 23.60 -8.08
CA ALA A 22 28.53 25.02 -8.20
C ALA A 22 27.22 25.71 -7.80
N ASP A 23 27.29 26.59 -6.83
CA ASP A 23 26.17 27.43 -6.45
C ASP A 23 25.68 28.26 -7.66
N ILE A 24 24.37 28.41 -7.77
CA ILE A 24 23.71 29.18 -8.84
C ILE A 24 23.42 30.59 -8.31
N PRO A 25 24.20 31.61 -8.69
CA PRO A 25 23.87 32.99 -8.39
C PRO A 25 22.69 33.43 -9.25
N ILE A 26 21.70 34.06 -8.63
CA ILE A 26 20.57 34.69 -9.29
C ILE A 26 20.35 36.10 -8.75
N LYS A 27 19.53 36.88 -9.44
CA LYS A 27 19.07 38.19 -8.99
C LYS A 27 17.57 38.17 -8.78
N LEU A 28 17.09 38.73 -7.67
CA LEU A 28 15.67 38.92 -7.39
C LEU A 28 15.36 40.42 -7.39
N ASP A 29 14.61 40.90 -8.37
CA ASP A 29 14.10 42.27 -8.42
C ASP A 29 12.73 42.32 -7.73
N ILE A 30 12.71 42.82 -6.49
CA ILE A 30 11.56 42.81 -5.60
C ILE A 30 10.99 44.23 -5.49
N ASP A 31 9.72 44.40 -5.79
CA ASP A 31 9.04 45.69 -5.75
C ASP A 31 8.92 46.27 -4.33
N ASP A 32 8.62 45.40 -3.34
CA ASP A 32 8.53 45.82 -1.94
C ASP A 32 8.92 44.63 -1.01
N ALA A 33 10.16 44.68 -0.52
CA ALA A 33 10.74 43.68 0.35
C ALA A 33 10.05 43.57 1.74
N SER A 34 9.35 44.62 2.16
CA SER A 34 8.61 44.60 3.42
C SER A 34 7.46 43.61 3.37
N ARG A 35 6.96 43.28 2.16
CA ARG A 35 5.77 42.42 1.90
C ARG A 35 6.10 40.95 1.70
N VAL A 36 7.37 40.60 1.47
CA VAL A 36 7.75 39.23 1.12
C VAL A 36 8.85 38.69 2.04
N THR A 37 8.95 37.39 2.11
CA THR A 37 10.07 36.64 2.67
C THR A 37 10.63 35.77 1.56
N VAL A 38 11.95 35.80 1.38
CA VAL A 38 12.67 34.93 0.44
C VAL A 38 13.36 33.84 1.24
N LYS A 39 13.26 32.60 0.78
CA LYS A 39 13.96 31.45 1.36
C LYS A 39 14.73 30.71 0.28
N VAL A 40 15.88 30.17 0.62
CA VAL A 40 16.66 29.24 -0.20
C VAL A 40 16.64 27.88 0.52
N ASN A 41 16.12 26.86 -0.13
CA ASN A 41 15.94 25.54 0.47
C ASN A 41 15.31 25.63 1.88
N TYR A 42 14.19 26.37 1.98
CA TYR A 42 13.43 26.65 3.22
C TYR A 42 14.16 27.52 4.27
N THR A 43 15.39 27.94 4.03
CA THR A 43 16.14 28.83 4.93
C THR A 43 15.94 30.30 4.52
N PRO A 44 15.46 31.17 5.43
CA PRO A 44 15.26 32.57 5.11
C PRO A 44 16.56 33.28 4.71
N VAL A 45 16.48 34.07 3.65
CA VAL A 45 17.59 34.97 3.19
C VAL A 45 17.48 36.26 3.96
N ALA A 46 18.57 36.65 4.63
CA ALA A 46 18.65 37.90 5.37
C ALA A 46 18.84 39.13 4.44
N ASN A 47 18.45 40.31 4.93
CA ASN A 47 18.73 41.60 4.31
C ASN A 47 18.19 41.78 2.88
N ILE A 48 17.05 41.21 2.56
CA ILE A 48 16.34 41.48 1.31
C ILE A 48 15.82 42.92 1.31
N VAL A 49 16.10 43.66 0.24
CA VAL A 49 15.72 45.07 0.05
C VAL A 49 14.88 45.25 -1.22
N ASN A 50 14.25 46.42 -1.35
CA ASN A 50 13.55 46.79 -2.59
C ASN A 50 14.55 46.89 -3.76
N GLY A 51 14.13 46.41 -4.94
CA GLY A 51 14.98 46.34 -6.12
C GLY A 51 15.78 45.05 -6.19
N VAL A 52 16.95 45.08 -6.79
CA VAL A 52 17.74 43.91 -7.14
C VAL A 52 18.52 43.37 -5.94
N ASN A 53 18.28 42.13 -5.59
CA ASN A 53 18.97 41.37 -4.55
C ASN A 53 19.75 40.21 -5.18
N ASN A 54 21.04 40.07 -4.85
CA ASN A 54 21.82 38.91 -5.26
C ASN A 54 21.59 37.76 -4.28
N VAL A 55 21.19 36.61 -4.80
CA VAL A 55 20.91 35.41 -4.00
C VAL A 55 21.70 34.24 -4.59
N THR A 56 22.35 33.48 -3.75
CA THR A 56 23.08 32.27 -4.14
C THR A 56 22.30 31.03 -3.71
N VAL A 57 22.07 30.14 -4.64
CA VAL A 57 21.27 28.92 -4.43
C VAL A 57 22.13 27.71 -4.75
N PRO A 58 22.20 26.68 -3.89
CA PRO A 58 22.89 25.45 -4.21
C PRO A 58 22.36 24.81 -5.50
N GLN A 59 23.20 24.10 -6.24
CA GLN A 59 22.78 23.35 -7.43
C GLN A 59 21.61 22.41 -7.09
N TYR A 60 20.58 22.37 -7.95
CA TYR A 60 19.29 21.69 -7.71
C TYR A 60 18.49 22.25 -6.52
N GLY A 61 18.86 23.39 -5.99
CA GLY A 61 18.11 24.08 -4.95
C GLY A 61 16.86 24.79 -5.47
N SER A 62 16.09 25.32 -4.54
CA SER A 62 14.89 26.11 -4.84
C SER A 62 14.93 27.47 -4.15
N VAL A 63 14.31 28.45 -4.80
CA VAL A 63 13.94 29.70 -4.17
C VAL A 63 12.46 29.71 -3.90
N GLN A 64 12.10 29.97 -2.66
CA GLN A 64 10.73 30.15 -2.23
C GLN A 64 10.50 31.61 -1.89
N ILE A 65 9.46 32.19 -2.49
CA ILE A 65 9.03 33.54 -2.26
C ILE A 65 7.67 33.49 -1.59
N GLU A 66 7.57 33.95 -0.36
CA GLU A 66 6.34 33.95 0.44
C GLU A 66 5.88 35.38 0.70
N ALA A 67 4.62 35.67 0.43
CA ALA A 67 4.02 36.93 0.88
C ALA A 67 3.79 36.85 2.40
N LYS A 68 4.09 37.93 3.12
CA LYS A 68 3.81 38.10 4.54
C LYS A 68 2.31 38.29 4.76
N GLU A 69 1.85 38.16 6.00
CA GLU A 69 0.47 38.38 6.39
C GLU A 69 -0.06 39.74 5.90
N GLY A 70 -1.25 39.75 5.31
CA GLY A 70 -1.88 40.94 4.74
C GLY A 70 -1.46 41.27 3.30
N PHE A 71 -0.49 40.55 2.74
CA PHE A 71 0.03 40.77 1.39
C PHE A 71 -0.16 39.55 0.50
N TYR A 72 -0.04 39.76 -0.81
CA TYR A 72 -0.08 38.68 -1.80
C TYR A 72 0.94 38.92 -2.91
N LEU A 73 1.30 37.81 -3.59
CA LEU A 73 2.12 37.86 -4.79
C LEU A 73 1.23 38.13 -5.99
N LYS A 74 1.41 39.26 -6.66
CA LYS A 74 0.67 39.58 -7.89
C LYS A 74 1.18 38.73 -9.03
N ARG A 75 2.50 38.72 -9.21
CA ARG A 75 3.20 38.00 -10.28
C ARG A 75 4.63 37.70 -9.87
N VAL A 76 5.14 36.58 -10.31
CA VAL A 76 6.56 36.24 -10.25
C VAL A 76 6.99 35.81 -11.64
N TYR A 77 8.04 36.40 -12.17
CA TYR A 77 8.56 36.10 -13.49
C TYR A 77 9.96 35.50 -13.41
N LYS A 78 10.18 34.43 -14.17
CA LYS A 78 11.48 33.84 -14.44
C LYS A 78 11.78 34.02 -15.93
N PRO A 79 12.94 34.56 -16.33
CA PRO A 79 13.34 34.63 -17.74
C PRO A 79 13.51 33.21 -18.31
N ASN A 80 13.07 32.98 -19.54
CA ASN A 80 13.43 31.80 -20.31
C ASN A 80 14.84 31.94 -20.93
N LYS A 81 15.26 30.93 -21.71
CA LYS A 81 16.59 30.94 -22.36
C LYS A 81 16.78 32.09 -23.36
N ASP A 82 15.69 32.62 -23.90
CA ASP A 82 15.66 33.69 -24.86
C ASP A 82 15.56 35.09 -24.18
N GLY A 83 15.53 35.13 -22.86
CA GLY A 83 15.39 36.34 -22.04
C GLY A 83 13.95 36.81 -21.86
N GLU A 84 12.95 36.07 -22.35
CA GLU A 84 11.54 36.45 -22.20
C GLU A 84 11.04 36.09 -20.79
N ALA A 85 10.26 37.00 -20.21
CA ALA A 85 9.68 36.81 -18.86
C ALA A 85 8.56 35.80 -18.90
N VAL A 86 8.74 34.64 -18.23
CA VAL A 86 7.74 33.61 -18.06
C VAL A 86 7.14 33.67 -16.66
N GLU A 87 5.83 33.83 -16.58
CA GLU A 87 5.11 33.92 -15.31
C GLU A 87 5.15 32.55 -14.59
N GLN A 88 5.50 32.57 -13.32
CA GLN A 88 5.60 31.38 -12.47
C GLN A 88 4.28 31.16 -11.73
N THR A 89 3.97 29.89 -11.45
CA THR A 89 2.77 29.53 -10.67
C THR A 89 2.89 30.03 -9.24
N ILE A 90 1.89 30.78 -8.79
CA ILE A 90 1.76 31.25 -7.42
C ILE A 90 0.69 30.40 -6.73
N SER A 91 1.06 29.69 -5.68
CA SER A 91 0.14 28.91 -4.87
C SER A 91 -0.53 29.81 -3.83
N ASN A 92 -1.86 29.70 -3.73
CA ASN A 92 -2.65 30.42 -2.72
C ASN A 92 -2.44 31.95 -2.71
N LEU A 93 -2.02 32.50 -3.83
CA LEU A 93 -1.62 33.93 -3.98
C LEU A 93 -0.47 34.37 -3.05
N THR A 94 0.08 33.50 -2.25
CA THR A 94 1.07 33.87 -1.22
C THR A 94 2.40 33.15 -1.35
N ASN A 95 2.49 32.10 -2.15
CA ASN A 95 3.70 31.27 -2.22
C ASN A 95 4.08 30.97 -3.67
N CYS A 96 5.36 31.16 -4.01
CA CYS A 96 5.92 30.76 -5.29
C CYS A 96 7.23 30.00 -5.06
N ASN A 97 7.29 28.75 -5.53
CA ASN A 97 8.49 27.93 -5.51
C ASN A 97 9.12 27.87 -6.89
N ILE A 98 10.38 28.24 -7.00
CA ILE A 98 11.15 28.23 -8.23
C ILE A 98 12.30 27.25 -8.08
N TYR A 99 12.28 26.18 -8.85
CA TYR A 99 13.39 25.22 -8.94
C TYR A 99 14.40 25.73 -9.97
N LEU A 100 15.68 25.68 -9.61
CA LEU A 100 16.77 26.24 -10.41
C LEU A 100 17.61 25.15 -11.06
N SER A 101 18.18 25.51 -12.19
CA SER A 101 19.16 24.72 -12.95
C SER A 101 20.33 25.62 -13.34
N ASP A 102 21.42 25.05 -13.84
CA ASP A 102 22.58 25.80 -14.30
C ASP A 102 22.24 26.85 -15.36
N ALA A 103 21.17 26.63 -16.13
CA ALA A 103 20.69 27.60 -17.14
C ALA A 103 20.10 28.88 -16.51
N ASP A 104 19.84 28.89 -15.21
CA ASP A 104 19.24 30.01 -14.49
C ASP A 104 20.29 30.95 -13.87
N LYS A 105 21.57 30.60 -14.03
CA LYS A 105 22.70 31.39 -13.53
C LYS A 105 22.65 32.82 -14.05
N ASP A 106 22.83 33.78 -13.13
CA ASP A 106 22.87 35.23 -13.37
C ASP A 106 21.55 35.84 -13.89
N LEU A 107 20.46 35.05 -14.00
CA LEU A 107 19.16 35.56 -14.41
C LEU A 107 18.54 36.46 -13.33
N THR A 108 17.72 37.41 -13.79
CA THR A 108 16.96 38.30 -12.91
C THR A 108 15.51 37.89 -12.88
N PHE A 109 15.02 37.45 -11.72
CA PHE A 109 13.63 37.13 -11.47
C PHE A 109 12.92 38.36 -10.95
N THR A 110 11.71 38.63 -11.43
CA THR A 110 10.94 39.80 -11.00
C THR A 110 9.80 39.35 -10.08
N VAL A 111 9.68 39.97 -8.91
CA VAL A 111 8.66 39.72 -7.90
C VAL A 111 7.78 40.95 -7.75
N LYS A 112 6.49 40.82 -7.99
CA LYS A 112 5.48 41.84 -7.79
C LYS A 112 4.50 41.43 -6.71
N SER A 113 4.30 42.29 -5.72
CA SER A 113 3.46 42.08 -4.56
C SER A 113 2.30 43.06 -4.48
N GLY A 114 1.37 42.86 -3.59
CA GLY A 114 0.24 43.74 -3.35
C GLY A 114 -0.32 43.60 -1.94
N VAL A 115 -1.17 44.55 -1.58
CA VAL A 115 -1.90 44.55 -0.31
C VAL A 115 -3.28 44.00 -0.57
N PHE A 116 -3.68 42.97 0.16
CA PHE A 116 -5.03 42.36 0.02
C PHE A 116 -6.14 43.39 0.25
N ALA A 117 -6.02 44.22 1.27
CA ALA A 117 -7.05 45.20 1.60
C ALA A 117 -7.32 46.17 0.46
N ASP A 118 -6.26 46.62 -0.25
CA ASP A 118 -6.37 47.58 -1.35
C ASP A 118 -6.91 46.93 -2.64
N ALA A 119 -6.58 45.65 -2.83
CA ALA A 119 -6.97 44.89 -4.02
C ALA A 119 -8.40 44.33 -3.95
N ARG A 120 -8.92 44.09 -2.75
CA ARG A 120 -10.28 43.54 -2.52
C ARG A 120 -11.34 44.63 -2.66
N THR A 121 -11.69 44.94 -3.90
CA THR A 121 -12.64 46.01 -4.26
C THR A 121 -14.04 45.54 -4.52
N ALA A 122 -14.23 44.27 -4.91
CA ALA A 122 -15.57 43.67 -5.04
C ALA A 122 -16.10 43.18 -3.68
N SER A 123 -17.42 43.18 -3.50
CA SER A 123 -18.02 42.79 -2.22
C SER A 123 -19.41 42.13 -2.39
N CYS A 124 -19.76 41.28 -1.42
CA CYS A 124 -21.08 40.73 -1.23
C CYS A 124 -21.51 40.85 0.24
N THR A 125 -22.83 40.76 0.48
CA THR A 125 -23.35 40.62 1.83
C THR A 125 -23.49 39.15 2.19
N VAL A 126 -22.89 38.71 3.31
CA VAL A 126 -23.05 37.38 3.87
C VAL A 126 -23.84 37.46 5.16
N LYS A 127 -25.02 36.88 5.18
CA LYS A 127 -25.89 36.81 6.35
C LYS A 127 -25.70 35.46 7.04
N VAL A 128 -25.38 35.45 8.33
CA VAL A 128 -25.08 34.26 9.10
C VAL A 128 -25.93 34.24 10.37
N ASP A 129 -26.60 33.13 10.64
CA ASP A 129 -27.40 32.95 11.87
C ASP A 129 -26.59 32.47 13.08
N ASN A 130 -25.44 31.85 12.85
CA ASN A 130 -24.53 31.36 13.91
C ASN A 130 -23.10 31.28 13.38
N ALA A 131 -22.37 32.37 13.49
CA ALA A 131 -21.01 32.50 12.96
C ALA A 131 -19.97 31.57 13.63
N VAL A 132 -20.20 31.19 14.89
CA VAL A 132 -19.31 30.28 15.63
C VAL A 132 -19.24 28.90 14.97
N LYS A 133 -20.30 28.46 14.30
CA LYS A 133 -20.37 27.19 13.58
C LYS A 133 -19.80 27.27 12.17
N VAL A 134 -19.55 28.47 11.64
CA VAL A 134 -19.23 28.69 10.23
C VAL A 134 -17.77 29.06 10.06
N ARG A 135 -17.09 28.32 9.21
CA ARG A 135 -15.81 28.70 8.63
C ARG A 135 -16.04 29.17 7.19
N MET A 136 -15.60 30.37 6.89
CA MET A 136 -15.58 30.84 5.51
C MET A 136 -14.16 31.20 5.11
N GLU A 137 -13.78 30.83 3.89
CA GLU A 137 -12.48 31.22 3.32
C GLU A 137 -12.60 31.56 1.84
N ARG A 138 -11.65 32.36 1.34
CA ARG A 138 -11.45 32.59 -0.09
C ARG A 138 -10.61 31.46 -0.66
N TYR A 139 -11.15 30.71 -1.59
CA TYR A 139 -10.54 29.47 -2.10
C TYR A 139 -9.14 29.71 -2.67
N GLU A 140 -9.00 30.73 -3.52
CA GLU A 140 -7.75 30.96 -4.27
C GLU A 140 -6.63 31.51 -3.39
N SER A 141 -6.95 32.22 -2.31
CA SER A 141 -5.95 32.78 -1.39
C SER A 141 -5.83 32.05 -0.07
N HIS A 142 -6.71 31.08 0.20
CA HIS A 142 -6.87 30.40 1.50
C HIS A 142 -7.00 31.35 2.70
N THR A 143 -7.45 32.59 2.45
CA THR A 143 -7.61 33.55 3.54
C THR A 143 -8.97 33.39 4.21
N ILE A 144 -8.93 33.24 5.54
CA ILE A 144 -10.14 33.13 6.36
C ILE A 144 -10.89 34.46 6.37
N VAL A 145 -12.20 34.36 6.34
CA VAL A 145 -13.14 35.46 6.54
C VAL A 145 -13.67 35.38 7.95
N ASN A 146 -13.39 36.40 8.77
CA ASN A 146 -13.98 36.50 10.11
C ASN A 146 -15.43 36.94 9.99
N LEU A 147 -16.35 36.08 10.41
CA LEU A 147 -17.78 36.34 10.37
C LEU A 147 -18.33 36.64 11.77
N GLN A 148 -19.41 37.41 11.81
CA GLN A 148 -20.24 37.65 12.97
C GLN A 148 -21.69 37.24 12.66
N ASP A 149 -22.51 37.04 13.68
CA ASP A 149 -23.92 36.82 13.48
C ASP A 149 -24.54 38.05 12.83
N GLY A 150 -25.47 37.82 11.88
CA GLY A 150 -26.07 38.87 11.08
C GLY A 150 -25.32 39.15 9.78
N ASP A 151 -25.34 40.41 9.37
CA ASP A 151 -24.85 40.87 8.06
C ASP A 151 -23.35 41.15 8.11
N ASN A 152 -22.58 40.53 7.22
CA ASN A 152 -21.15 40.71 7.04
C ASN A 152 -20.86 41.17 5.62
N ILE A 153 -19.99 42.18 5.45
CA ILE A 153 -19.50 42.58 4.14
C ILE A 153 -18.24 41.82 3.84
N VAL A 154 -18.29 40.92 2.89
CA VAL A 154 -17.15 40.11 2.47
C VAL A 154 -16.57 40.65 1.18
N LYS A 155 -15.30 40.98 1.18
CA LYS A 155 -14.61 41.55 0.02
C LYS A 155 -13.65 40.54 -0.61
N TRP A 156 -13.43 40.65 -1.94
CA TRP A 156 -12.48 39.83 -2.69
C TRP A 156 -11.80 40.61 -3.82
N ILE A 157 -10.72 40.04 -4.37
CA ILE A 157 -10.00 40.60 -5.52
C ILE A 157 -10.75 40.20 -6.80
N PRO A 158 -11.32 41.13 -7.58
CA PRO A 158 -12.03 40.81 -8.82
C PRO A 158 -11.16 39.98 -9.78
N ASN A 159 -11.73 38.97 -10.42
CA ASN A 159 -11.10 38.05 -11.36
C ASN A 159 -9.95 37.18 -10.81
N VAL A 160 -9.55 37.35 -9.56
CA VAL A 160 -8.49 36.61 -8.89
C VAL A 160 -9.06 35.69 -7.81
N GLU A 161 -9.70 36.25 -6.79
CA GLU A 161 -10.45 35.49 -5.80
C GLU A 161 -11.90 35.32 -6.31
N LYS A 162 -12.24 34.14 -6.82
CA LYS A 162 -13.54 33.92 -7.49
C LYS A 162 -14.52 33.13 -6.63
N THR A 163 -13.99 32.32 -5.71
CA THR A 163 -14.77 31.35 -4.96
C THR A 163 -14.64 31.55 -3.46
N LEU A 164 -15.79 31.58 -2.79
CA LEU A 164 -15.85 31.50 -1.33
C LEU A 164 -16.25 30.06 -0.95
N ILE A 165 -15.53 29.49 -0.01
CA ILE A 165 -15.89 28.21 0.60
C ILE A 165 -16.54 28.48 1.94
N VAL A 166 -17.72 27.87 2.15
CA VAL A 166 -18.42 27.88 3.42
C VAL A 166 -18.48 26.45 3.94
N GLY A 167 -18.06 26.23 5.16
CA GLY A 167 -18.09 24.94 5.82
C GLY A 167 -18.21 25.08 7.33
N ASN A 168 -18.18 23.94 8.03
CA ASN A 168 -18.20 23.93 9.49
C ASN A 168 -16.90 24.50 10.06
N ALA A 169 -17.01 25.19 11.20
CA ALA A 169 -15.86 25.71 11.91
C ALA A 169 -14.97 24.58 12.48
N ASN A 170 -15.59 23.50 12.96
CA ASN A 170 -14.86 22.36 13.51
C ASN A 170 -15.16 21.07 12.73
N TYR A 171 -14.17 20.20 12.66
CA TYR A 171 -14.34 18.86 12.10
C TYR A 171 -15.21 18.01 13.04
N GLY A 172 -16.25 17.38 12.49
CA GLY A 172 -17.17 16.53 13.25
C GLY A 172 -18.43 17.24 13.76
N ASP A 173 -18.54 18.57 13.62
CA ASP A 173 -19.77 19.29 13.90
C ASP A 173 -20.90 18.87 12.93
N ILE A 174 -22.14 19.07 13.40
CA ILE A 174 -23.32 18.91 12.52
C ILE A 174 -23.18 19.85 11.33
N PRO A 175 -23.30 19.35 10.07
CA PRO A 175 -23.14 20.17 8.88
C PRO A 175 -24.06 21.40 8.87
N ILE A 176 -23.62 22.46 8.24
CA ILE A 176 -24.42 23.65 7.98
C ILE A 176 -25.74 23.23 7.28
N TYR A 177 -26.87 23.75 7.78
CA TYR A 177 -28.18 23.33 7.28
C TYR A 177 -28.37 23.71 5.81
N LYS A 178 -28.11 24.97 5.47
CA LYS A 178 -28.40 25.50 4.14
C LYS A 178 -27.57 26.73 3.81
N VAL A 179 -27.16 26.84 2.57
CA VAL A 179 -26.55 28.06 2.02
C VAL A 179 -27.33 28.48 0.77
N THR A 180 -27.61 29.77 0.62
CA THR A 180 -28.20 30.32 -0.61
C THR A 180 -27.34 31.45 -1.16
N LEU A 181 -27.29 31.58 -2.48
CA LEU A 181 -26.72 32.72 -3.21
C LEU A 181 -27.87 33.41 -3.98
N ASP A 182 -28.10 34.68 -3.68
CA ASP A 182 -29.16 35.47 -4.29
C ASP A 182 -30.56 34.78 -4.24
N GLY A 183 -30.82 34.07 -3.12
CA GLY A 183 -32.08 33.34 -2.88
C GLY A 183 -32.11 31.91 -3.46
N VAL A 184 -31.14 31.53 -4.29
CA VAL A 184 -31.02 30.18 -4.86
C VAL A 184 -30.15 29.30 -3.96
N GLU A 185 -30.64 28.08 -3.66
CA GLU A 185 -29.92 27.13 -2.84
C GLU A 185 -28.63 26.65 -3.55
N VAL A 186 -27.51 26.64 -2.80
CA VAL A 186 -26.23 26.13 -3.25
C VAL A 186 -26.11 24.69 -2.80
N GLU A 187 -25.80 23.78 -3.71
CA GLU A 187 -25.54 22.36 -3.36
C GLU A 187 -24.22 22.22 -2.62
N SER A 188 -24.21 21.36 -1.61
CA SER A 188 -22.98 21.03 -0.87
C SER A 188 -22.17 19.95 -1.60
N SER A 189 -20.86 20.08 -1.60
CA SER A 189 -19.92 19.02 -1.95
C SER A 189 -19.27 18.51 -0.65
N GLY A 190 -19.69 17.33 -0.20
CA GLY A 190 -19.38 16.87 1.15
C GLY A 190 -19.99 17.80 2.20
N ASN A 191 -19.16 18.38 3.06
CA ASN A 191 -19.58 19.32 4.10
C ASN A 191 -19.24 20.78 3.76
N GLN A 192 -19.00 21.10 2.49
CA GLN A 192 -18.61 22.43 2.04
C GLN A 192 -19.52 22.93 0.92
N PHE A 193 -19.70 24.24 0.87
CA PHE A 193 -20.42 24.95 -0.18
C PHE A 193 -19.44 25.86 -0.91
N PHE A 194 -19.39 25.72 -2.23
CA PHE A 194 -18.56 26.54 -3.11
C PHE A 194 -19.42 27.62 -3.74
N ILE A 195 -19.12 28.86 -3.45
CA ILE A 195 -19.95 30.03 -3.83
C ILE A 195 -19.14 30.93 -4.73
N THR A 196 -19.68 31.29 -5.89
CA THR A 196 -19.07 32.28 -6.80
C THR A 196 -19.97 33.54 -6.81
N PRO A 197 -19.76 34.47 -5.86
CA PRO A 197 -20.60 35.67 -5.77
C PRO A 197 -20.25 36.67 -6.85
N LYS A 198 -21.20 37.52 -7.18
CA LYS A 198 -21.01 38.74 -7.97
C LYS A 198 -21.00 39.95 -7.06
N GLU A 199 -20.57 41.10 -7.58
CA GLU A 199 -20.67 42.38 -6.86
C GLU A 199 -22.11 42.59 -6.43
N GLY A 200 -22.32 42.87 -5.14
CA GLY A 200 -23.64 43.11 -4.55
C GLY A 200 -24.47 41.85 -4.27
N SER A 201 -23.99 40.62 -4.57
CA SER A 201 -24.71 39.39 -4.23
C SER A 201 -24.99 39.27 -2.74
N VAL A 202 -26.05 38.51 -2.41
CA VAL A 202 -26.45 38.17 -1.04
C VAL A 202 -26.30 36.68 -0.83
N VAL A 203 -25.38 36.30 0.06
CA VAL A 203 -25.19 34.92 0.54
C VAL A 203 -25.88 34.80 1.89
N VAL A 204 -26.74 33.79 2.04
CA VAL A 204 -27.34 33.47 3.35
C VAL A 204 -26.83 32.11 3.81
N VAL A 205 -26.23 32.09 4.97
CA VAL A 205 -25.70 30.87 5.63
C VAL A 205 -26.59 30.58 6.84
N MET A 206 -27.38 29.52 6.74
CA MET A 206 -28.21 29.01 7.83
C MET A 206 -27.43 27.85 8.47
N ALA A 207 -26.66 28.14 9.49
CA ALA A 207 -25.82 27.14 10.19
C ALA A 207 -26.67 26.26 11.13
N ASN A 208 -27.75 26.81 11.66
CA ASN A 208 -28.65 26.07 12.54
C ASN A 208 -29.75 25.39 11.73
N TYR A 209 -30.14 24.20 12.16
CA TYR A 209 -31.34 23.53 11.68
C TYR A 209 -32.57 24.21 12.25
N PRO A 210 -33.69 24.27 11.49
CA PRO A 210 -34.92 24.80 12.02
C PRO A 210 -35.47 23.92 13.17
N ASP A 211 -36.10 24.53 14.15
CA ASP A 211 -36.76 23.80 15.24
C ASP A 211 -38.11 23.20 14.76
N VAL A 212 -38.00 22.21 13.88
CA VAL A 212 -39.16 21.50 13.35
C VAL A 212 -39.07 20.01 13.67
N ASP A 213 -40.24 19.43 13.92
CA ASP A 213 -40.38 18.01 14.18
C ASP A 213 -40.38 17.24 12.85
N CYS A 214 -39.50 16.24 12.75
CA CYS A 214 -39.35 15.40 11.59
C CYS A 214 -39.78 13.96 11.95
N PRO A 215 -40.88 13.46 11.36
CA PRO A 215 -41.28 12.06 11.52
C PRO A 215 -40.24 11.12 10.92
N VAL A 216 -39.96 10.04 11.64
CA VAL A 216 -39.06 8.94 11.19
C VAL A 216 -39.85 7.64 11.19
N LYS A 217 -39.73 6.89 10.11
CA LYS A 217 -40.42 5.61 9.92
C LYS A 217 -39.45 4.55 9.44
N PHE A 218 -39.58 3.32 9.99
CA PHE A 218 -38.94 2.13 9.46
C PHE A 218 -39.97 1.23 8.79
N ASN A 219 -39.74 0.87 7.54
CA ASN A 219 -40.49 -0.13 6.80
C ASN A 219 -39.64 -1.38 6.66
N PHE A 220 -40.13 -2.49 7.17
CA PHE A 220 -39.50 -3.80 7.03
C PHE A 220 -40.24 -4.62 5.98
N SER A 221 -39.53 -5.42 5.17
CA SER A 221 -40.16 -6.29 4.16
C SER A 221 -41.07 -7.36 4.77
N SER A 222 -40.83 -7.72 6.03
CA SER A 222 -41.66 -8.65 6.83
C SER A 222 -41.38 -8.43 8.32
N ASP A 223 -42.26 -8.94 9.19
CA ASP A 223 -42.10 -8.75 10.64
C ASP A 223 -40.97 -9.57 11.25
N ASP A 224 -40.64 -10.72 10.68
CA ASP A 224 -39.59 -11.62 11.15
C ASP A 224 -38.18 -11.07 10.96
N ILE A 225 -38.01 -10.06 10.10
CA ILE A 225 -36.71 -9.39 9.91
C ILE A 225 -36.51 -8.16 10.78
N LYS A 226 -37.50 -7.68 11.52
CA LYS A 226 -37.35 -6.51 12.41
C LYS A 226 -36.13 -6.61 13.34
N PRO A 227 -35.77 -7.79 13.89
CA PRO A 227 -34.58 -7.93 14.75
C PRO A 227 -33.24 -7.66 14.06
N ILE A 228 -33.20 -7.53 12.71
CA ILE A 228 -31.98 -7.10 12.02
C ILE A 228 -31.50 -5.73 12.52
N LEU A 229 -32.44 -4.84 12.85
CA LEU A 229 -32.12 -3.53 13.42
C LEU A 229 -32.03 -3.65 14.94
N THR A 230 -30.80 -3.76 15.46
CA THR A 230 -30.55 -4.04 16.88
C THR A 230 -30.55 -2.82 17.76
N LYS A 231 -30.23 -1.65 17.19
CA LYS A 231 -30.14 -0.41 17.95
C LYS A 231 -30.38 0.81 17.05
N VAL A 232 -31.14 1.75 17.56
CA VAL A 232 -31.29 3.09 16.99
C VAL A 232 -30.97 4.11 18.07
N THR A 233 -30.13 5.09 17.73
CA THR A 233 -29.86 6.23 18.62
C THR A 233 -30.15 7.55 17.91
N ALA A 234 -30.59 8.54 18.67
CA ALA A 234 -30.73 9.94 18.26
C ALA A 234 -29.77 10.78 19.10
N ASP A 235 -28.80 11.43 18.48
CA ASP A 235 -27.74 12.20 19.16
C ASP A 235 -27.09 11.39 20.31
N GLY A 236 -26.83 10.09 20.06
CA GLY A 236 -26.23 9.16 21.00
C GLY A 236 -27.18 8.57 22.05
N LYS A 237 -28.43 9.07 22.15
CA LYS A 237 -29.44 8.53 23.09
C LYS A 237 -30.23 7.42 22.38
N GLU A 238 -30.39 6.29 23.05
CA GLU A 238 -31.12 5.15 22.51
C GLU A 238 -32.62 5.46 22.42
N ILE A 239 -33.20 5.10 21.27
CA ILE A 239 -34.64 5.14 21.02
C ILE A 239 -35.18 3.73 21.21
N THR A 240 -36.20 3.58 22.05
CA THR A 240 -36.94 2.32 22.23
C THR A 240 -38.19 2.33 21.37
N ASN A 241 -38.69 1.13 21.02
CA ASN A 241 -39.94 0.92 20.26
C ASN A 241 -39.96 1.51 18.83
N TYR A 242 -38.78 1.66 18.20
CA TYR A 242 -38.65 2.17 16.84
C TYR A 242 -39.17 1.22 15.75
N THR A 243 -39.36 -0.08 16.07
CA THR A 243 -39.85 -1.08 15.09
C THR A 243 -41.38 -1.09 14.91
N ASP A 244 -42.12 -0.59 15.89
CA ASP A 244 -43.55 -0.75 15.96
C ASP A 244 -44.33 0.58 15.79
N ALA A 245 -43.64 1.71 15.90
CA ALA A 245 -44.25 3.01 15.80
C ALA A 245 -43.35 4.04 15.09
N ASN A 246 -43.98 4.96 14.38
CA ASN A 246 -43.26 6.15 13.93
C ASN A 246 -42.86 6.97 15.16
N PHE A 247 -41.65 7.49 15.15
CA PHE A 247 -41.20 8.45 16.15
C PHE A 247 -40.79 9.76 15.50
N THR A 248 -40.62 10.77 16.31
CA THR A 248 -40.33 12.12 15.82
C THR A 248 -39.03 12.59 16.44
N VAL A 249 -38.18 13.21 15.64
CA VAL A 249 -36.93 13.88 16.09
C VAL A 249 -36.91 15.31 15.52
N LYS A 250 -36.07 16.17 16.10
CA LYS A 250 -35.87 17.53 15.54
C LYS A 250 -35.01 17.45 14.27
N ALA A 251 -35.23 18.38 13.35
CA ALA A 251 -34.30 18.57 12.23
C ALA A 251 -32.89 18.83 12.76
N GLY A 252 -31.88 18.22 12.14
CA GLY A 252 -30.49 18.26 12.62
C GLY A 252 -30.13 17.14 13.58
N THR A 253 -31.07 16.29 14.00
CA THR A 253 -30.77 15.11 14.81
C THR A 253 -29.98 14.08 14.00
N LYS A 254 -28.89 13.57 14.57
CA LYS A 254 -28.09 12.49 14.02
C LYS A 254 -28.62 11.14 14.50
N LEU A 255 -29.19 10.37 13.59
CA LEU A 255 -29.57 8.99 13.86
C LEU A 255 -28.37 8.06 13.59
N ALA A 256 -28.19 7.05 14.46
CA ALA A 256 -27.26 5.95 14.19
C ALA A 256 -28.02 4.62 14.32
N LEU A 257 -27.92 3.80 13.26
CA LEU A 257 -28.61 2.53 13.11
C LEU A 257 -27.57 1.41 13.11
N THR A 258 -27.76 0.42 13.99
CA THR A 258 -26.89 -0.76 14.09
C THR A 258 -27.65 -2.00 13.63
N PHE A 259 -27.05 -2.76 12.72
CA PHE A 259 -27.65 -3.95 12.10
C PHE A 259 -26.96 -5.23 12.57
N ASP A 260 -27.76 -6.26 12.85
CA ASP A 260 -27.28 -7.63 13.07
C ASP A 260 -26.97 -8.31 11.72
N LYS A 261 -25.72 -8.20 11.30
CA LYS A 261 -25.20 -8.88 10.10
C LYS A 261 -24.70 -10.30 10.37
N THR A 262 -24.74 -10.76 11.61
CA THR A 262 -24.35 -12.12 12.00
C THR A 262 -25.46 -13.12 11.72
N ASN A 263 -26.71 -12.69 11.95
CA ASN A 263 -27.88 -13.55 11.81
C ASN A 263 -28.75 -13.22 10.59
N TYR A 264 -28.53 -12.06 9.95
CA TYR A 264 -29.35 -11.58 8.83
C TYR A 264 -28.50 -11.10 7.66
N ALA A 265 -28.96 -11.40 6.45
CA ALA A 265 -28.48 -10.77 5.21
C ALA A 265 -29.30 -9.52 4.92
N LEU A 266 -28.67 -8.36 4.89
CA LEU A 266 -29.28 -7.13 4.42
C LEU A 266 -29.25 -7.11 2.88
N GLU A 267 -30.41 -7.29 2.24
CA GLU A 267 -30.52 -7.34 0.76
C GLU A 267 -30.60 -5.95 0.13
N SER A 268 -31.38 -5.08 0.75
CA SER A 268 -31.44 -3.66 0.34
C SER A 268 -31.76 -2.76 1.52
N PHE A 269 -31.20 -1.57 1.46
CA PHE A 269 -31.47 -0.48 2.39
C PHE A 269 -31.68 0.82 1.60
N LYS A 270 -32.78 1.50 1.86
CA LYS A 270 -33.09 2.78 1.22
C LYS A 270 -33.42 3.83 2.27
N VAL A 271 -33.06 5.07 1.98
CA VAL A 271 -33.46 6.26 2.73
C VAL A 271 -34.25 7.15 1.80
N ASN A 272 -35.53 7.38 2.09
CA ASN A 272 -36.43 8.14 1.23
C ASN A 272 -36.36 7.68 -0.23
N ASP A 273 -36.53 6.39 -0.48
CA ASP A 273 -36.46 5.70 -1.78
C ASP A 273 -35.05 5.66 -2.45
N VAL A 274 -34.05 6.31 -1.87
CA VAL A 274 -32.68 6.32 -2.39
C VAL A 274 -31.90 5.12 -1.83
N ALA A 275 -31.42 4.24 -2.72
CA ALA A 275 -30.61 3.10 -2.34
C ALA A 275 -29.29 3.55 -1.68
N THR A 276 -28.97 2.95 -0.53
CA THR A 276 -27.84 3.37 0.29
C THR A 276 -27.09 2.12 0.78
N SER A 277 -25.76 2.16 0.72
CA SER A 277 -24.92 1.10 1.26
C SER A 277 -24.71 1.26 2.76
N VAL A 278 -24.71 0.13 3.48
CA VAL A 278 -24.49 0.09 4.93
C VAL A 278 -23.20 -0.64 5.25
N TYR A 279 -22.23 0.08 5.82
CA TYR A 279 -20.96 -0.46 6.34
C TYR A 279 -20.90 -0.19 7.85
N GLY A 280 -21.04 -1.22 8.69
CA GLY A 280 -21.04 -1.05 10.14
C GLY A 280 -22.31 -0.37 10.65
N THR A 281 -22.17 0.61 11.55
CA THR A 281 -23.26 1.48 11.99
C THR A 281 -23.54 2.52 10.92
N PHE A 282 -24.80 2.64 10.50
CA PHE A 282 -25.23 3.66 9.53
C PHE A 282 -25.62 4.92 10.26
N GLU A 283 -25.04 6.04 9.89
CA GLU A 283 -25.35 7.36 10.44
C GLU A 283 -26.13 8.20 9.41
N TYR A 284 -27.17 8.87 9.87
CA TYR A 284 -28.02 9.71 9.03
C TYR A 284 -28.42 10.98 9.77
N LEU A 285 -28.28 12.11 9.09
CA LEU A 285 -28.70 13.41 9.61
C LEU A 285 -30.10 13.73 9.10
N VAL A 286 -31.06 13.79 10.01
CA VAL A 286 -32.46 14.03 9.69
C VAL A 286 -32.69 15.52 9.36
N LYS A 287 -33.14 15.80 8.14
CA LYS A 287 -33.46 17.17 7.68
C LYS A 287 -34.96 17.43 7.48
N ALA A 288 -35.71 16.35 7.29
CA ALA A 288 -37.16 16.35 7.04
C ALA A 288 -37.74 14.99 7.42
N ALA A 289 -39.03 14.78 7.15
CA ALA A 289 -39.65 13.46 7.30
C ALA A 289 -38.80 12.39 6.58
N THR A 290 -38.45 11.31 7.28
CA THR A 290 -37.50 10.30 6.81
C THR A 290 -38.11 8.91 6.91
N THR A 291 -37.96 8.14 5.84
CA THR A 291 -38.36 6.73 5.77
C THR A 291 -37.14 5.87 5.48
N PHE A 292 -36.97 4.81 6.27
CA PHE A 292 -35.96 3.79 6.06
C PHE A 292 -36.64 2.49 5.60
N ASP A 293 -36.39 2.06 4.37
CA ASP A 293 -36.88 0.79 3.84
C ASP A 293 -35.80 -0.27 3.96
N ILE A 294 -36.12 -1.35 4.69
CA ILE A 294 -35.19 -2.42 5.04
C ILE A 294 -35.71 -3.73 4.47
N LYS A 295 -34.95 -4.34 3.56
CA LYS A 295 -35.22 -5.68 3.05
C LYS A 295 -34.06 -6.60 3.45
N ALA A 296 -34.39 -7.71 4.09
CA ALA A 296 -33.43 -8.67 4.59
C ALA A 296 -34.06 -10.07 4.66
N HIS A 297 -33.23 -11.06 4.91
CA HIS A 297 -33.68 -12.39 5.36
C HIS A 297 -32.76 -12.91 6.47
N LYS A 298 -33.30 -13.78 7.31
CA LYS A 298 -32.53 -14.48 8.32
C LYS A 298 -31.70 -15.56 7.65
N TYR A 299 -30.42 -15.64 7.99
CA TYR A 299 -29.56 -16.68 7.45
C TYR A 299 -30.06 -18.07 7.82
N ALA A 300 -30.12 -18.95 6.83
CA ALA A 300 -30.41 -20.35 7.02
C ALA A 300 -29.20 -21.11 7.58
N THR A 301 -29.45 -22.23 8.23
CA THR A 301 -28.42 -23.25 8.50
C THR A 301 -28.29 -24.14 7.28
N ILE A 302 -27.12 -24.11 6.67
CA ILE A 302 -26.76 -24.98 5.54
C ILE A 302 -26.25 -26.31 6.09
N LYS A 303 -26.81 -27.43 5.61
CA LYS A 303 -26.39 -28.77 5.96
C LYS A 303 -25.87 -29.50 4.73
N ALA A 304 -24.64 -29.97 4.80
CA ALA A 304 -24.01 -30.77 3.75
C ALA A 304 -23.48 -32.07 4.32
N THR A 305 -23.43 -33.13 3.49
CA THR A 305 -22.81 -34.40 3.84
C THR A 305 -21.41 -34.47 3.21
N LEU A 306 -20.40 -34.75 4.02
CA LEU A 306 -19.05 -35.03 3.59
C LEU A 306 -18.70 -36.48 3.92
N ASN A 307 -18.49 -37.28 2.87
CA ASN A 307 -18.01 -38.65 2.99
C ASN A 307 -16.51 -38.68 2.69
N VAL A 308 -15.72 -39.22 3.60
CA VAL A 308 -14.26 -39.34 3.44
C VAL A 308 -13.80 -40.73 3.83
N ASP A 309 -12.95 -41.34 3.02
CA ASP A 309 -12.42 -42.70 3.27
C ASP A 309 -11.49 -42.72 4.49
N LYS A 310 -10.60 -41.73 4.66
CA LYS A 310 -9.69 -41.58 5.80
C LYS A 310 -9.58 -40.13 6.22
N ALA A 311 -10.26 -39.81 7.33
CA ALA A 311 -10.30 -38.44 7.86
C ALA A 311 -8.91 -37.92 8.33
N GLU A 312 -8.03 -38.84 8.78
CA GLU A 312 -6.67 -38.50 9.20
C GLU A 312 -5.78 -37.89 8.08
N ASN A 313 -6.14 -38.13 6.81
CA ASN A 313 -5.39 -37.69 5.66
C ASN A 313 -5.70 -36.25 5.23
N ILE A 314 -6.74 -35.63 5.77
CA ILE A 314 -7.18 -34.28 5.42
C ILE A 314 -7.52 -33.45 6.66
N THR A 315 -7.56 -32.15 6.47
CA THR A 315 -8.13 -31.20 7.42
C THR A 315 -9.18 -30.35 6.72
N VAL A 316 -10.34 -30.22 7.35
CA VAL A 316 -11.45 -29.38 6.87
C VAL A 316 -11.54 -28.15 7.73
N TYR A 317 -11.52 -26.97 7.10
CA TYR A 317 -11.61 -25.67 7.77
C TYR A 317 -12.96 -25.01 7.43
N GLU A 318 -13.55 -24.33 8.41
CA GLU A 318 -14.64 -23.39 8.17
C GLU A 318 -14.08 -22.10 7.59
N GLY A 319 -14.55 -21.67 6.42
CA GLY A 319 -14.02 -20.55 5.68
C GLY A 319 -12.70 -20.91 4.98
N SER A 320 -11.58 -20.50 5.52
CA SER A 320 -10.24 -20.78 4.99
C SER A 320 -9.29 -21.24 6.10
N SER A 321 -8.16 -21.83 5.70
CA SER A 321 -7.11 -22.24 6.65
C SER A 321 -6.50 -21.08 7.45
N TYR A 322 -6.67 -19.83 6.98
CA TYR A 322 -6.23 -18.63 7.71
C TYR A 322 -7.06 -18.36 8.97
N ASN A 323 -8.31 -18.80 9.00
CA ASN A 323 -9.19 -18.64 10.16
C ASN A 323 -8.93 -19.67 11.27
N ASN A 324 -8.13 -20.69 11.01
CA ASN A 324 -7.76 -21.78 11.93
C ASN A 324 -8.97 -22.50 12.61
N LYS A 325 -10.17 -22.34 12.06
CA LYS A 325 -11.37 -22.99 12.59
C LYS A 325 -11.56 -24.34 11.93
N VAL A 326 -11.07 -25.38 12.58
CA VAL A 326 -11.12 -26.76 12.09
C VAL A 326 -12.48 -27.37 12.39
N ILE A 327 -13.06 -28.03 11.39
CA ILE A 327 -14.26 -28.88 11.51
C ILE A 327 -13.79 -30.30 11.80
N ALA A 328 -14.22 -30.85 12.94
CA ALA A 328 -13.92 -32.23 13.29
C ALA A 328 -14.68 -33.21 12.38
N ILE A 329 -13.95 -34.12 11.75
CA ILE A 329 -14.49 -35.15 10.86
C ILE A 329 -13.99 -36.54 11.27
N LYS A 330 -14.68 -37.58 10.82
CA LYS A 330 -14.33 -39.01 10.98
C LYS A 330 -14.44 -39.73 9.65
N ASP A 331 -13.91 -40.93 9.57
CA ASP A 331 -14.09 -41.78 8.39
C ASP A 331 -15.56 -42.04 8.11
N GLY A 332 -15.92 -42.06 6.82
CA GLY A 332 -17.31 -42.20 6.34
C GLY A 332 -18.07 -40.87 6.35
N ASP A 333 -19.36 -40.94 6.61
CA ASP A 333 -20.28 -39.82 6.52
C ASP A 333 -20.17 -38.86 7.72
N ASN A 334 -20.05 -37.58 7.41
CA ASN A 334 -20.04 -36.44 8.33
C ASN A 334 -21.12 -35.45 7.90
N THR A 335 -21.88 -34.92 8.85
CA THR A 335 -22.78 -33.79 8.59
C THR A 335 -22.07 -32.52 8.95
N ILE A 336 -21.93 -31.58 8.01
CA ILE A 336 -21.40 -30.26 8.22
C ILE A 336 -22.56 -29.28 8.26
N GLU A 337 -22.66 -28.52 9.36
CA GLU A 337 -23.70 -27.52 9.53
C GLU A 337 -23.03 -26.15 9.67
N LEU A 338 -23.28 -25.22 8.73
CA LEU A 338 -22.75 -23.87 8.72
C LEU A 338 -23.86 -22.86 8.54
N ASN A 339 -23.59 -21.63 8.96
CA ASN A 339 -24.45 -20.49 8.66
C ASN A 339 -24.31 -20.11 7.18
N GLU A 340 -25.41 -19.80 6.50
CA GLU A 340 -25.45 -19.36 5.10
C GLU A 340 -24.46 -18.20 4.82
N ALA A 341 -24.31 -17.26 5.77
CA ALA A 341 -23.36 -16.15 5.69
C ALA A 341 -21.90 -16.61 5.52
N ASN A 342 -21.58 -17.78 6.07
CA ASN A 342 -20.22 -18.32 6.07
C ASN A 342 -20.24 -19.80 5.71
N SER A 343 -20.86 -20.12 4.58
CA SER A 343 -21.04 -21.50 4.11
C SER A 343 -19.86 -22.04 3.32
N MET A 344 -18.70 -21.39 3.38
CA MET A 344 -17.50 -21.87 2.71
C MET A 344 -16.71 -22.81 3.62
N ILE A 345 -16.17 -23.87 3.02
CA ILE A 345 -15.17 -24.75 3.65
C ILE A 345 -13.93 -24.81 2.76
N GLN A 346 -12.79 -25.03 3.39
CA GLN A 346 -11.55 -25.37 2.70
C GLN A 346 -11.11 -26.77 3.18
N ILE A 347 -10.82 -27.65 2.22
CA ILE A 347 -10.34 -29.01 2.48
C ILE A 347 -8.90 -29.08 2.02
N LYS A 348 -7.99 -29.46 2.92
CA LYS A 348 -6.56 -29.58 2.64
C LYS A 348 -6.06 -30.99 2.92
N PRO A 349 -5.22 -31.57 2.05
CA PRO A 349 -4.50 -32.78 2.40
C PRO A 349 -3.50 -32.48 3.53
N ASN A 350 -3.36 -33.40 4.46
CA ASN A 350 -2.35 -33.34 5.50
C ASN A 350 -0.96 -33.68 4.94
N SER A 351 0.10 -33.23 5.62
CA SER A 351 1.46 -33.47 5.16
C SER A 351 1.74 -34.97 4.92
N GLY A 352 2.22 -35.29 3.74
CA GLY A 352 2.46 -36.68 3.32
C GLY A 352 1.24 -37.42 2.81
N CYS A 353 0.11 -36.73 2.64
CA CYS A 353 -1.10 -37.28 2.06
C CYS A 353 -1.53 -36.49 0.83
N LYS A 354 -2.37 -37.10 0.00
CA LYS A 354 -3.02 -36.43 -1.14
C LYS A 354 -4.47 -36.80 -1.23
N ILE A 355 -5.27 -35.93 -1.84
CA ILE A 355 -6.64 -36.18 -2.22
C ILE A 355 -6.61 -36.78 -3.64
N GLU A 356 -7.01 -38.03 -3.79
CA GLU A 356 -7.05 -38.72 -5.09
C GLU A 356 -8.23 -38.25 -5.91
N THR A 357 -9.39 -38.14 -5.28
CA THR A 357 -10.61 -37.64 -5.92
C THR A 357 -11.42 -36.81 -4.92
N LEU A 358 -11.99 -35.72 -5.41
CA LEU A 358 -13.03 -34.98 -4.72
C LEU A 358 -14.20 -34.76 -5.68
N LYS A 359 -15.39 -35.14 -5.26
CA LYS A 359 -16.63 -34.94 -6.03
C LYS A 359 -17.64 -34.16 -5.20
N VAL A 360 -18.33 -33.25 -5.85
CA VAL A 360 -19.44 -32.47 -5.30
C VAL A 360 -20.68 -32.82 -6.12
N ASP A 361 -21.68 -33.39 -5.46
CA ASP A 361 -22.91 -33.90 -6.11
C ASP A 361 -22.63 -34.81 -7.31
N GLY A 362 -21.60 -35.66 -7.16
CA GLY A 362 -21.14 -36.61 -8.19
C GLY A 362 -20.20 -36.02 -9.25
N ASN A 363 -20.01 -34.71 -9.29
CA ASN A 363 -19.13 -34.05 -10.26
C ASN A 363 -17.72 -33.87 -9.68
N ALA A 364 -16.70 -34.28 -10.45
CA ALA A 364 -15.31 -34.10 -10.05
C ALA A 364 -14.93 -32.61 -9.98
N MET A 365 -14.19 -32.25 -8.94
CA MET A 365 -13.66 -30.91 -8.72
C MET A 365 -12.13 -30.93 -8.84
N SER A 366 -11.54 -29.87 -9.36
CA SER A 366 -10.09 -29.71 -9.45
C SER A 366 -9.54 -29.00 -8.22
N ALA A 367 -8.36 -29.42 -7.76
CA ALA A 367 -7.65 -28.78 -6.68
C ALA A 367 -7.07 -27.41 -7.08
N GLY A 368 -6.88 -26.55 -6.11
CA GLY A 368 -6.02 -25.36 -6.22
C GLY A 368 -4.55 -25.74 -6.36
N GLY A 369 -3.70 -24.74 -6.61
CA GLY A 369 -2.26 -24.95 -6.82
C GLY A 369 -1.48 -25.53 -5.63
N ASP A 370 -2.07 -25.51 -4.43
CA ASP A 370 -1.55 -26.11 -3.19
C ASP A 370 -2.24 -27.45 -2.82
N GLY A 371 -3.00 -28.02 -3.75
CA GLY A 371 -3.76 -29.26 -3.52
C GLY A 371 -5.01 -29.10 -2.67
N SER A 372 -5.38 -27.88 -2.26
CA SER A 372 -6.59 -27.61 -1.48
C SER A 372 -7.82 -27.42 -2.36
N TYR A 373 -9.00 -27.57 -1.75
CA TYR A 373 -10.29 -27.35 -2.38
C TYR A 373 -11.10 -26.36 -1.56
N GLU A 374 -11.64 -25.34 -2.22
CA GLU A 374 -12.55 -24.37 -1.61
C GLU A 374 -13.97 -24.63 -2.13
N ILE A 375 -14.90 -24.90 -1.22
CA ILE A 375 -16.26 -25.29 -1.55
C ILE A 375 -17.24 -24.39 -0.79
N ARG A 376 -18.12 -23.72 -1.51
CA ARG A 376 -19.27 -23.06 -0.92
C ARG A 376 -20.40 -24.09 -0.78
N LEU A 377 -20.76 -24.40 0.45
CA LEU A 377 -21.81 -25.35 0.74
C LEU A 377 -23.19 -24.79 0.37
N THR A 378 -24.05 -25.67 -0.14
CA THR A 378 -25.47 -25.45 -0.28
C THR A 378 -26.22 -26.52 0.48
N ASP A 379 -27.47 -26.24 0.86
CA ASP A 379 -28.26 -27.21 1.65
C ASP A 379 -28.49 -28.52 0.88
N GLY A 380 -28.24 -29.65 1.54
CA GLY A 380 -28.32 -30.99 0.95
C GLY A 380 -27.14 -31.41 0.07
N MET A 381 -26.09 -30.59 -0.10
CA MET A 381 -24.90 -30.89 -0.89
C MET A 381 -24.19 -32.16 -0.39
N LYS A 382 -23.69 -32.98 -1.31
CA LYS A 382 -22.91 -34.18 -1.03
C LYS A 382 -21.49 -34.02 -1.54
N ILE A 383 -20.51 -34.26 -0.66
CA ILE A 383 -19.07 -34.19 -0.98
C ILE A 383 -18.49 -35.57 -0.71
N GLU A 384 -17.83 -36.16 -1.70
CA GLU A 384 -17.17 -37.46 -1.62
C GLU A 384 -15.67 -37.29 -1.83
N ILE A 385 -14.86 -37.83 -0.91
CA ILE A 385 -13.41 -37.68 -0.93
C ILE A 385 -12.76 -39.04 -0.78
N THR A 386 -11.81 -39.32 -1.66
CA THR A 386 -10.86 -40.42 -1.50
C THR A 386 -9.45 -39.89 -1.37
N THR A 387 -8.67 -40.50 -0.49
CA THR A 387 -7.35 -40.03 -0.10
C THR A 387 -6.32 -41.16 -0.12
N SER A 388 -5.05 -40.80 -0.21
CA SER A 388 -3.96 -41.76 -0.02
C SER A 388 -2.73 -41.08 0.63
N ALA A 389 -1.86 -41.90 1.21
CA ALA A 389 -0.54 -41.46 1.61
C ALA A 389 0.37 -41.33 0.39
N ILE A 390 1.19 -40.27 0.37
CA ILE A 390 2.24 -40.08 -0.65
C ILE A 390 3.39 -41.02 -0.34
N VAL A 391 3.61 -42.03 -1.20
CA VAL A 391 4.74 -42.95 -1.08
C VAL A 391 5.97 -42.29 -1.67
N ARG A 392 6.97 -42.01 -0.81
CA ARG A 392 8.25 -41.42 -1.20
C ARG A 392 9.30 -42.50 -1.34
N ASP A 393 9.37 -43.13 -2.51
CA ASP A 393 10.25 -44.26 -2.84
C ASP A 393 11.47 -43.86 -3.69
N GLN A 394 11.51 -42.61 -4.17
CA GLN A 394 12.65 -42.08 -4.90
C GLN A 394 13.65 -41.43 -3.93
N LYS A 395 14.91 -41.46 -4.30
CA LYS A 395 16.02 -40.94 -3.48
C LYS A 395 16.89 -39.99 -4.31
N ALA A 396 17.22 -38.81 -3.75
CA ALA A 396 18.25 -37.92 -4.25
C ALA A 396 19.24 -37.55 -3.13
N ILE A 397 20.40 -37.12 -3.51
CA ILE A 397 21.38 -36.55 -2.59
C ILE A 397 21.39 -35.03 -2.77
N VAL A 398 21.14 -34.29 -1.69
CA VAL A 398 21.27 -32.83 -1.65
C VAL A 398 22.47 -32.47 -0.79
N TYR A 399 23.51 -31.93 -1.40
CA TYR A 399 24.68 -31.45 -0.69
C TYR A 399 24.67 -29.95 -0.53
N ILE A 400 24.89 -29.46 0.69
CA ILE A 400 24.99 -28.03 1.01
C ILE A 400 26.34 -27.82 1.70
N ASP A 401 27.20 -26.96 1.17
CA ASP A 401 28.56 -26.76 1.71
C ASP A 401 28.53 -26.15 3.13
N ASP A 402 27.90 -25.01 3.30
CA ASP A 402 27.77 -24.35 4.61
C ASP A 402 26.48 -23.56 4.70
N ILE A 403 25.45 -24.14 5.32
CA ILE A 403 24.13 -23.51 5.46
C ILE A 403 24.16 -22.23 6.31
N SER A 404 25.18 -22.04 7.16
CA SER A 404 25.31 -20.85 8.02
C SER A 404 25.57 -19.56 7.22
N LEU A 405 26.04 -19.68 5.98
CA LEU A 405 26.22 -18.55 5.07
C LEU A 405 24.88 -17.92 4.64
N ALA A 406 23.79 -18.69 4.69
CA ALA A 406 22.43 -18.18 4.55
C ALA A 406 21.94 -17.58 5.88
N ASN A 407 22.60 -16.52 6.36
CA ASN A 407 22.40 -15.95 7.70
C ASN A 407 21.01 -15.30 7.91
N TYR A 408 20.21 -15.11 6.85
CA TYR A 408 18.79 -14.73 6.92
C TYR A 408 17.84 -15.89 6.63
N GLY A 409 18.35 -17.10 6.45
CA GLY A 409 17.60 -18.34 6.32
C GLY A 409 17.87 -19.11 5.04
N PHE A 410 17.78 -20.43 5.14
CA PHE A 410 17.75 -21.37 4.02
C PHE A 410 16.43 -22.10 4.03
N GLN A 411 15.77 -22.18 2.89
CA GLN A 411 14.46 -22.79 2.75
C GLN A 411 14.51 -23.82 1.62
N PHE A 412 13.91 -24.98 1.85
CA PHE A 412 13.76 -26.03 0.85
C PHE A 412 12.35 -26.61 0.95
N TYR A 413 11.58 -26.54 -0.12
CA TYR A 413 10.16 -26.88 -0.16
C TYR A 413 9.87 -27.89 -1.27
N ARG A 414 8.90 -28.76 -1.01
CA ARG A 414 8.23 -29.55 -2.04
C ARG A 414 7.24 -28.69 -2.82
N SER A 415 6.67 -29.26 -3.88
CA SER A 415 5.63 -28.62 -4.72
C SER A 415 4.41 -28.18 -3.90
N ASP A 416 4.03 -28.94 -2.86
CA ASP A 416 2.94 -28.65 -1.92
C ASP A 416 3.28 -27.57 -0.87
N ARG A 417 4.48 -26.97 -0.99
CA ARG A 417 5.09 -26.01 -0.06
C ARG A 417 5.40 -26.55 1.34
N SER A 418 5.36 -27.87 1.52
CA SER A 418 5.86 -28.47 2.75
C SER A 418 7.39 -28.31 2.84
N ALA A 419 7.88 -27.83 4.00
CA ALA A 419 9.29 -27.61 4.20
C ALA A 419 10.03 -28.94 4.40
N VAL A 420 11.25 -29.02 3.83
CA VAL A 420 12.19 -30.10 4.09
C VAL A 420 13.36 -29.52 4.86
N THR A 421 13.61 -30.08 6.04
CA THR A 421 14.77 -29.64 6.86
C THR A 421 16.07 -30.13 6.21
N MET A 422 16.98 -29.20 5.97
CA MET A 422 18.31 -29.45 5.42
C MET A 422 19.39 -29.01 6.40
N GLN A 423 20.57 -29.62 6.27
CA GLN A 423 21.75 -29.26 7.06
C GLN A 423 22.98 -29.20 6.16
N SER A 424 24.06 -28.62 6.65
CA SER A 424 25.37 -28.65 5.95
C SER A 424 25.86 -30.07 5.75
N GLY A 425 26.47 -30.32 4.59
CA GLY A 425 26.90 -31.65 4.18
C GLY A 425 25.87 -32.37 3.30
N GLU A 426 25.94 -33.70 3.27
CA GLU A 426 25.06 -34.54 2.46
C GLU A 426 23.76 -34.82 3.18
N ASN A 427 22.61 -34.48 2.53
CA ASN A 427 21.28 -34.82 2.96
C ASN A 427 20.70 -35.87 2.00
N THR A 428 20.16 -36.94 2.57
CA THR A 428 19.37 -37.90 1.79
C THR A 428 17.93 -37.44 1.71
N LEU A 429 17.47 -37.09 0.53
CA LEU A 429 16.11 -36.68 0.29
C LEU A 429 15.30 -37.86 -0.28
N MET A 430 14.30 -38.32 0.49
CA MET A 430 13.30 -39.25 0.00
C MET A 430 12.10 -38.46 -0.56
N PHE A 431 11.65 -38.81 -1.75
CA PHE A 431 10.60 -38.07 -2.44
C PHE A 431 9.77 -38.96 -3.39
N SER A 432 8.65 -38.41 -3.84
CA SER A 432 7.79 -38.98 -4.89
C SER A 432 7.79 -38.06 -6.11
N ALA A 433 7.19 -38.51 -7.20
CA ALA A 433 7.02 -37.66 -8.39
C ALA A 433 6.18 -36.40 -8.09
N GLU A 434 5.18 -36.53 -7.18
CA GLU A 434 4.31 -35.41 -6.77
C GLU A 434 5.03 -34.34 -5.94
N ASP A 435 6.15 -34.67 -5.29
CA ASP A 435 6.94 -33.70 -4.56
C ASP A 435 7.67 -32.69 -5.47
N ASN A 436 7.77 -32.96 -6.78
CA ASN A 436 8.39 -32.08 -7.78
C ASN A 436 7.41 -31.01 -8.30
N PRO A 437 7.91 -29.81 -8.68
CA PRO A 437 9.31 -29.38 -8.53
C PRO A 437 9.62 -28.98 -7.09
N PHE A 438 10.88 -29.16 -6.70
CA PHE A 438 11.39 -28.61 -5.45
C PHE A 438 11.76 -27.14 -5.64
N MET A 439 11.39 -26.33 -4.66
CA MET A 439 11.76 -24.91 -4.61
C MET A 439 12.68 -24.68 -3.42
N PHE A 440 13.79 -23.99 -3.62
CA PHE A 440 14.65 -23.62 -2.52
C PHE A 440 15.26 -22.23 -2.71
N GLY A 441 15.64 -21.62 -1.61
CA GLY A 441 16.27 -20.32 -1.58
C GLY A 441 17.18 -20.15 -0.39
N ALA A 442 18.27 -19.40 -0.61
CA ALA A 442 19.20 -19.00 0.43
C ALA A 442 19.16 -17.48 0.56
N TYR A 443 19.09 -16.98 1.79
CA TYR A 443 19.03 -15.56 2.09
C TYR A 443 20.19 -15.17 3.01
N GLY A 444 21.03 -14.23 2.54
CA GLY A 444 22.23 -13.83 3.28
C GLY A 444 22.94 -12.64 2.65
N ASN A 445 23.91 -12.07 3.38
CA ASN A 445 24.59 -10.83 2.98
C ASN A 445 25.59 -11.00 1.81
N ASP A 446 26.16 -12.20 1.62
CA ASP A 446 27.18 -12.44 0.59
C ASP A 446 26.97 -13.78 -0.11
N LEU A 447 25.89 -13.88 -0.86
CA LEU A 447 25.57 -15.05 -1.68
C LEU A 447 25.79 -14.80 -3.18
N SER A 448 26.48 -13.73 -3.54
CA SER A 448 26.77 -13.36 -4.94
C SER A 448 27.54 -14.42 -5.71
N LYS A 449 28.24 -15.30 -5.00
CA LYS A 449 29.03 -16.42 -5.57
C LYS A 449 28.32 -17.76 -5.52
N MET A 450 27.07 -17.80 -5.01
CA MET A 450 26.31 -19.03 -4.90
C MET A 450 26.27 -19.79 -6.24
N LEU A 451 26.55 -21.06 -6.19
CA LEU A 451 26.53 -21.95 -7.35
C LEU A 451 25.71 -23.18 -7.05
N VAL A 452 24.78 -23.50 -7.92
CA VAL A 452 23.93 -24.69 -7.82
C VAL A 452 24.17 -25.58 -9.03
N LYS A 453 24.39 -26.90 -8.77
CA LYS A 453 24.61 -27.90 -9.80
C LYS A 453 23.68 -29.09 -9.61
N LEU A 454 23.06 -29.57 -10.68
CA LEU A 454 22.31 -30.81 -10.74
C LEU A 454 23.12 -31.81 -11.56
N ASN A 455 23.53 -32.93 -10.93
CA ASN A 455 24.39 -33.94 -11.55
C ASN A 455 25.70 -33.37 -12.15
N GLY A 456 26.24 -32.32 -11.50
CA GLY A 456 27.46 -31.63 -11.95
C GLY A 456 27.19 -30.47 -12.94
N GLU A 457 26.05 -30.39 -13.55
CA GLU A 457 25.68 -29.31 -14.45
C GLU A 457 25.10 -28.11 -13.72
N LYS A 458 25.56 -26.89 -14.04
CA LYS A 458 25.08 -25.65 -13.43
C LYS A 458 23.62 -25.36 -13.82
N ILE A 459 22.78 -25.10 -12.82
CA ILE A 459 21.42 -24.61 -13.03
C ILE A 459 21.32 -23.10 -12.73
N LYS A 460 20.36 -22.44 -13.39
CA LYS A 460 20.13 -21.01 -13.24
C LYS A 460 19.12 -20.75 -12.13
N PRO A 461 19.23 -19.64 -11.40
CA PRO A 461 18.18 -19.22 -10.47
C PRO A 461 16.89 -18.86 -11.22
N SER A 462 15.76 -18.84 -10.50
CA SER A 462 14.43 -18.52 -11.03
C SER A 462 14.35 -17.10 -11.62
N TYR A 463 15.24 -16.20 -11.22
CA TYR A 463 15.44 -14.87 -11.80
C TYR A 463 16.92 -14.47 -11.78
N GLU A 464 17.33 -13.64 -12.71
CA GLU A 464 18.74 -13.25 -12.89
C GLU A 464 19.27 -12.53 -11.63
N GLY A 465 20.43 -12.99 -11.13
CA GLY A 465 21.04 -12.47 -9.89
C GLY A 465 20.38 -12.95 -8.59
N GLY A 466 19.35 -13.79 -8.66
CA GLY A 466 18.64 -14.31 -7.49
C GLY A 466 19.31 -15.51 -6.85
N THR A 467 18.85 -15.85 -5.65
CA THR A 467 19.30 -17.01 -4.85
C THR A 467 18.19 -18.04 -4.65
N SER A 468 17.08 -17.93 -5.42
CA SER A 468 15.96 -18.87 -5.41
C SER A 468 15.98 -19.73 -6.66
N PHE A 469 15.72 -21.02 -6.50
CA PHE A 469 15.80 -22.03 -7.56
C PHE A 469 14.57 -22.93 -7.54
N GLU A 470 14.23 -23.42 -8.70
CA GLU A 470 13.25 -24.49 -8.90
C GLU A 470 13.95 -25.65 -9.62
N VAL A 471 13.79 -26.88 -9.10
CA VAL A 471 14.45 -28.06 -9.65
C VAL A 471 13.53 -29.27 -9.63
N THR A 472 13.50 -30.01 -10.73
CA THR A 472 12.86 -31.32 -10.84
C THR A 472 13.92 -32.39 -10.63
N LEU A 473 13.77 -33.18 -9.55
CA LEU A 473 14.68 -34.27 -9.20
C LEU A 473 14.16 -35.61 -9.72
N LYS A 474 15.08 -36.49 -10.07
CA LYS A 474 14.83 -37.88 -10.42
C LYS A 474 15.53 -38.80 -9.43
N ASN A 475 15.11 -40.07 -9.39
CA ASN A 475 15.75 -41.07 -8.55
C ASN A 475 17.27 -41.21 -8.89
N GLY A 476 18.10 -41.07 -7.86
CA GLY A 476 19.54 -41.11 -7.99
C GLY A 476 20.21 -39.76 -8.28
N ASP A 477 19.49 -38.68 -8.46
CA ASP A 477 20.07 -37.35 -8.71
C ASP A 477 20.91 -36.85 -7.52
N ARG A 478 21.89 -36.00 -7.88
CA ARG A 478 22.69 -35.24 -6.93
C ARG A 478 22.55 -33.74 -7.19
N LEU A 479 22.08 -33.03 -6.19
CA LEU A 479 21.95 -31.57 -6.19
C LEU A 479 23.02 -30.99 -5.26
N ASP A 480 24.02 -30.27 -5.80
CA ASP A 480 25.02 -29.56 -5.03
C ASP A 480 24.68 -28.07 -4.92
N ILE A 481 24.54 -27.57 -3.69
CA ILE A 481 24.22 -26.17 -3.36
C ILE A 481 25.45 -25.60 -2.64
N LEU A 482 26.25 -24.80 -3.36
CA LEU A 482 27.48 -24.22 -2.88
C LEU A 482 27.25 -22.75 -2.55
N LEU A 483 26.98 -22.46 -1.29
CA LEU A 483 26.69 -21.10 -0.81
C LEU A 483 27.93 -20.23 -0.78
N SER A 484 29.10 -20.83 -0.49
CA SER A 484 30.41 -20.16 -0.55
C SER A 484 30.89 -19.88 -1.99
N GLY A 485 30.16 -20.40 -2.98
CA GLY A 485 30.60 -20.42 -4.37
C GLY A 485 31.56 -21.56 -4.69
N PRO A 486 32.17 -21.58 -5.87
CA PRO A 486 33.07 -22.67 -6.27
C PRO A 486 34.32 -22.72 -5.37
N THR A 487 34.37 -23.71 -4.51
CA THR A 487 35.56 -24.00 -3.67
C THR A 487 36.55 -24.87 -4.44
N GLY A 488 37.14 -24.38 -5.48
CA GLY A 488 38.12 -25.17 -6.21
C GLY A 488 38.26 -24.72 -7.65
N ILE A 489 39.28 -25.09 -8.27
CA ILE A 489 39.78 -24.68 -9.57
C ILE A 489 38.82 -25.11 -10.70
N ASP A 490 37.58 -24.68 -10.69
CA ASP A 490 36.64 -24.83 -11.83
C ASP A 490 36.97 -23.87 -13.00
N GLY A 491 38.01 -23.06 -12.87
CA GLY A 491 38.44 -22.10 -13.87
C GLY A 491 39.67 -22.50 -14.67
N VAL A 492 40.27 -23.68 -14.43
CA VAL A 492 41.33 -24.16 -15.31
C VAL A 492 40.66 -24.86 -16.49
N GLN A 493 40.36 -24.09 -17.54
CA GLN A 493 40.16 -24.69 -18.86
C GLN A 493 41.34 -25.58 -19.14
N GLN A 494 41.11 -26.90 -19.32
CA GLN A 494 42.08 -27.78 -19.92
C GLN A 494 42.45 -27.17 -21.29
N GLN A 495 43.54 -26.39 -21.35
CA GLN A 495 44.22 -26.27 -22.60
C GLN A 495 44.75 -27.68 -22.89
N VAL A 496 44.01 -28.40 -23.73
CA VAL A 496 44.51 -29.62 -24.38
C VAL A 496 45.61 -29.17 -25.33
N GLY A 497 46.76 -28.89 -24.75
CA GLY A 497 48.00 -28.59 -25.43
C GLY A 497 48.87 -29.82 -25.40
N ASN A 498 48.94 -30.49 -26.56
CA ASN A 498 50.05 -31.37 -26.98
C ASN A 498 50.83 -32.11 -25.86
N GLY A 499 50.24 -33.13 -25.23
CA GLY A 499 50.94 -34.21 -24.57
C GLY A 499 51.89 -33.92 -23.38
N LYS A 500 52.00 -32.69 -22.89
CA LYS A 500 52.82 -32.36 -21.73
C LYS A 500 51.99 -32.34 -20.46
N THR A 501 52.36 -33.12 -19.47
CA THR A 501 51.80 -33.15 -18.13
C THR A 501 52.00 -31.78 -17.45
N VAL A 502 50.94 -31.11 -17.09
CA VAL A 502 50.98 -29.82 -16.37
C VAL A 502 50.82 -30.12 -14.87
N VAL A 503 51.79 -29.65 -14.07
CA VAL A 503 51.81 -29.85 -12.62
C VAL A 503 51.74 -28.50 -11.92
N TYR A 504 50.88 -28.41 -10.91
CA TYR A 504 50.80 -27.26 -10.03
C TYR A 504 50.96 -27.68 -8.57
N ARG A 505 51.61 -26.84 -7.75
CA ARG A 505 51.53 -26.93 -6.29
C ARG A 505 50.12 -26.51 -5.81
N PHE A 506 49.83 -26.83 -4.57
CA PHE A 506 48.53 -26.51 -3.97
C PHE A 506 48.30 -24.99 -3.82
N ASP A 507 49.35 -24.20 -3.85
CA ASP A 507 49.30 -22.72 -3.85
C ASP A 507 49.06 -22.11 -5.25
N GLY A 508 48.83 -22.95 -6.28
CA GLY A 508 48.59 -22.53 -7.65
C GLY A 508 49.84 -22.27 -8.47
N THR A 509 51.06 -22.46 -7.90
CA THR A 509 52.31 -22.26 -8.62
C THR A 509 52.57 -23.43 -9.58
N ARG A 510 52.81 -23.15 -10.87
CA ARG A 510 53.18 -24.16 -11.86
C ARG A 510 54.58 -24.69 -11.57
N VAL A 511 54.72 -26.00 -11.61
CA VAL A 511 56.02 -26.68 -11.41
C VAL A 511 56.48 -27.26 -12.73
N GLU A 512 57.72 -26.92 -13.14
CA GLU A 512 58.39 -27.50 -14.31
C GLU A 512 59.45 -28.45 -13.85
N GLY A 513 59.43 -29.71 -14.35
CA GLY A 513 60.40 -30.72 -14.07
C GLY A 513 59.84 -32.12 -13.77
N GLU A 514 60.64 -33.19 -14.08
CA GLU A 514 60.18 -34.57 -13.92
C GLU A 514 60.36 -35.12 -12.49
N ASN A 515 61.14 -34.47 -11.63
CA ASN A 515 61.40 -34.88 -10.25
C ASN A 515 60.69 -34.00 -9.22
N LEU A 516 59.44 -34.33 -8.92
CA LEU A 516 58.66 -33.60 -7.92
C LEU A 516 59.04 -34.03 -6.48
N PRO A 517 59.33 -33.12 -5.55
CA PRO A 517 59.48 -33.43 -4.13
C PRO A 517 58.25 -34.07 -3.52
N SER A 518 58.38 -34.73 -2.36
CA SER A 518 57.21 -35.20 -1.61
C SER A 518 56.33 -34.05 -1.31
N GLY A 519 55.05 -34.19 -1.61
CA GLY A 519 54.06 -33.09 -1.43
C GLY A 519 52.73 -33.34 -2.13
N LEU A 520 51.81 -32.39 -1.97
CA LEU A 520 50.50 -32.39 -2.60
C LEU A 520 50.56 -31.54 -3.88
N TYR A 521 50.17 -32.13 -5.00
CA TYR A 521 50.21 -31.52 -6.33
C TYR A 521 48.85 -31.67 -7.04
N ILE A 522 48.60 -30.81 -8.01
CA ILE A 522 47.53 -30.95 -8.99
C ILE A 522 48.20 -31.33 -10.33
N ILE A 523 47.97 -32.55 -10.76
CA ILE A 523 48.53 -33.10 -12.01
C ILE A 523 47.39 -33.37 -12.98
N ASN A 524 47.37 -32.69 -14.10
CA ASN A 524 46.31 -32.79 -15.10
C ASN A 524 44.90 -32.65 -14.47
N GLY A 525 44.74 -31.66 -13.57
CA GLY A 525 43.49 -31.38 -12.87
C GLY A 525 43.12 -32.34 -11.75
N LYS A 526 43.93 -33.33 -11.43
CA LYS A 526 43.71 -34.31 -10.34
C LYS A 526 44.66 -34.06 -9.18
N LYS A 527 44.13 -34.17 -7.96
CA LYS A 527 44.89 -34.04 -6.72
C LYS A 527 45.73 -35.30 -6.51
N VAL A 528 47.04 -35.15 -6.44
CA VAL A 528 48.02 -36.27 -6.33
C VAL A 528 48.97 -36.02 -5.16
N ILE A 529 49.13 -37.01 -4.28
CA ILE A 529 50.15 -36.99 -3.21
C ILE A 529 51.35 -37.76 -3.69
N ILE A 530 52.52 -37.09 -3.80
CA ILE A 530 53.79 -37.72 -4.08
C ILE A 530 54.48 -38.00 -2.74
N LYS A 531 54.72 -39.27 -2.49
CA LYS A 531 55.55 -39.75 -1.35
C LYS A 531 56.84 -40.27 -1.92
N LYS A 532 57.98 -39.73 -1.50
CA LYS A 532 59.33 -40.33 -1.72
C LYS A 532 59.76 -41.08 -0.49
#